data_935b4a5946d3251a9adde3de0a616bea
#
_entry.id   935b4a5946d3251a9adde3de0a616bea
#
_cell.length_a   1.000
_cell.length_b   1.000
_cell.length_c   1.000
_cell.angle_alpha   90.00
_cell.angle_beta   90.00
_cell.angle_gamma   90.00
#
_symmetry.space_group_name_H-M   'P 1'
#
loop_
_entity.id
_entity.type
_entity.pdbx_description
1 polymer ?
#
loop_
_entity_poly.entity_id
_entity_poly.type
_entity_poly.pdbx_seq_one_letter_code
_entity_poly.pdbx_strand_id
1 'polypeptide(L)'
;MKLTKQEELVVRKVIKEILDSAKAVFQDLGEGWPEAVYQKAMEVELRERGIKYEEQIVLPVYYKDKYIVGESKPDLIILVELESGKRVHIVVELKTDTGIKEDNRIQVQKYIKALNRSLRSENDIVYPVGFIINFAKRSNKKLDGEKMQVNDSTIQWLKVYVNLNTSET
;
A
#
# COMPACT_ATOMS: atom_id res chain seq x y z
N MET A 1 17.33 3.78 -9.83
CA MET A 1 16.83 4.90 -10.65
C MET A 1 16.00 5.82 -9.76
N LYS A 2 16.23 7.11 -9.85
CA LYS A 2 15.52 8.10 -9.02
C LYS A 2 14.42 8.79 -9.83
N LEU A 3 13.39 9.23 -9.14
CA LEU A 3 12.35 10.08 -9.70
C LEU A 3 12.83 11.54 -9.74
N THR A 4 12.47 12.25 -10.79
CA THR A 4 12.64 13.71 -10.83
C THR A 4 11.64 14.39 -9.86
N LYS A 5 11.86 15.66 -9.57
CA LYS A 5 10.90 16.42 -8.72
C LYS A 5 9.49 16.43 -9.33
N GLN A 6 9.41 16.54 -10.64
CA GLN A 6 8.12 16.54 -11.36
C GLN A 6 7.44 15.17 -11.26
N GLU A 7 8.20 14.10 -11.47
CA GLU A 7 7.70 12.73 -11.33
C GLU A 7 7.24 12.44 -9.90
N GLU A 8 7.97 12.92 -8.90
CA GLU A 8 7.60 12.78 -7.49
C GLU A 8 6.25 13.48 -7.20
N LEU A 9 5.99 14.63 -7.81
CA LEU A 9 4.71 15.32 -7.66
C LEU A 9 3.55 14.51 -8.25
N VAL A 10 3.76 13.85 -9.38
CA VAL A 10 2.75 12.96 -9.98
C VAL A 10 2.45 11.79 -9.05
N VAL A 11 3.47 11.15 -8.49
CA VAL A 11 3.30 10.05 -7.54
C VAL A 11 2.54 10.50 -6.29
N ARG A 12 2.90 11.64 -5.72
CA ARG A 12 2.22 12.19 -4.53
C ARG A 12 0.75 12.50 -4.80
N LYS A 13 0.42 12.95 -6.00
CA LYS A 13 -0.98 13.19 -6.39
C LYS A 13 -1.76 11.88 -6.41
N VAL A 14 -1.17 10.81 -6.94
CA VAL A 14 -1.81 9.48 -6.92
C VAL A 14 -1.97 8.97 -5.50
N ILE A 15 -0.98 9.14 -4.63
CA ILE A 15 -1.07 8.78 -3.21
C ILE A 15 -2.25 9.50 -2.54
N LYS A 16 -2.43 10.78 -2.79
CA LYS A 16 -3.58 11.53 -2.28
C LYS A 16 -4.89 10.90 -2.76
N GLU A 17 -4.98 10.52 -4.03
CA GLU A 17 -6.17 9.87 -4.57
C GLU A 17 -6.43 8.48 -3.96
N ILE A 18 -5.38 7.74 -3.60
CA ILE A 18 -5.52 6.47 -2.86
C ILE A 18 -6.18 6.72 -1.50
N LEU A 19 -5.72 7.72 -0.75
CA LEU A 19 -6.30 8.07 0.54
C LEU A 19 -7.72 8.61 0.41
N ASP A 20 -7.99 9.42 -0.60
CA ASP A 20 -9.34 9.92 -0.91
C ASP A 20 -10.28 8.76 -1.30
N SER A 21 -9.76 7.76 -2.00
CA SER A 21 -10.51 6.53 -2.33
C SER A 21 -10.90 5.76 -1.07
N ALA A 22 -9.97 5.60 -0.15
CA ALA A 22 -10.24 4.92 1.13
C ALA A 22 -11.29 5.68 1.94
N LYS A 23 -11.23 7.00 1.95
CA LYS A 23 -12.22 7.86 2.59
C LYS A 23 -13.62 7.66 1.97
N ALA A 24 -13.70 7.65 0.64
CA ALA A 24 -14.96 7.42 -0.07
C ALA A 24 -15.56 6.05 0.24
N VAL A 25 -14.73 5.00 0.23
CA VAL A 25 -15.14 3.63 0.58
C VAL A 25 -15.70 3.58 2.00
N PHE A 26 -14.98 4.14 2.96
CA PHE A 26 -15.38 4.10 4.37
C PHE A 26 -16.64 4.94 4.63
N GLN A 27 -16.80 6.05 3.93
CA GLN A 27 -17.98 6.90 4.01
C GLN A 27 -19.25 6.18 3.53
N ASP A 28 -19.14 5.36 2.50
CA ASP A 28 -20.27 4.60 1.95
C ASP A 28 -20.58 3.34 2.77
N LEU A 29 -19.56 2.54 3.07
CA LEU A 29 -19.72 1.25 3.73
C LEU A 29 -19.83 1.32 5.25
N GLY A 30 -19.19 2.28 5.88
CA GLY A 30 -19.07 2.34 7.34
C GLY A 30 -18.15 1.24 7.88
N GLU A 31 -18.15 1.08 9.20
CA GLU A 31 -17.33 0.08 9.89
C GLU A 31 -18.03 -1.29 9.97
N GLY A 32 -17.24 -2.32 10.29
CA GLY A 32 -17.75 -3.63 10.68
C GLY A 32 -17.82 -4.69 9.59
N TRP A 33 -17.43 -4.36 8.39
CA TRP A 33 -17.34 -5.34 7.30
C TRP A 33 -16.03 -6.13 7.36
N PRO A 34 -16.01 -7.35 6.80
CA PRO A 34 -14.75 -8.07 6.59
C PRO A 34 -13.79 -7.29 5.70
N GLU A 35 -12.49 -7.48 5.91
CA GLU A 35 -11.42 -6.82 5.14
C GLU A 35 -11.59 -6.98 3.62
N ALA A 36 -11.98 -8.18 3.16
CA ALA A 36 -12.23 -8.47 1.75
C ALA A 36 -13.28 -7.55 1.11
N VAL A 37 -14.27 -7.10 1.87
CA VAL A 37 -15.30 -6.17 1.39
C VAL A 37 -14.68 -4.80 1.11
N TYR A 38 -13.86 -4.29 2.01
CA TYR A 38 -13.16 -3.02 1.81
C TYR A 38 -12.17 -3.09 0.66
N GLN A 39 -11.49 -4.22 0.51
CA GLN A 39 -10.57 -4.42 -0.61
C GLN A 39 -11.31 -4.35 -1.95
N LYS A 40 -12.41 -5.05 -2.12
CA LYS A 40 -13.21 -4.99 -3.34
C LYS A 40 -13.76 -3.60 -3.61
N ALA A 41 -14.19 -2.89 -2.58
CA ALA A 41 -14.64 -1.50 -2.71
C ALA A 41 -13.51 -0.56 -3.13
N MET A 42 -12.31 -0.75 -2.56
CA MET A 42 -11.12 0.01 -2.97
C MET A 42 -10.79 -0.23 -4.44
N GLU A 43 -10.84 -1.47 -4.90
CA GLU A 43 -10.60 -1.81 -6.31
C GLU A 43 -11.60 -1.11 -7.24
N VAL A 44 -12.88 -1.06 -6.86
CA VAL A 44 -13.91 -0.33 -7.62
C VAL A 44 -13.58 1.16 -7.68
N GLU A 45 -13.29 1.75 -6.54
CA GLU A 45 -12.99 3.18 -6.44
C GLU A 45 -11.74 3.56 -7.25
N LEU A 46 -10.71 2.74 -7.19
CA LEU A 46 -9.47 2.96 -7.98
C LEU A 46 -9.75 2.89 -9.48
N ARG A 47 -10.55 1.90 -9.94
CA ARG A 47 -10.94 1.80 -11.34
C ARG A 47 -11.72 3.02 -11.81
N GLU A 48 -12.67 3.49 -11.01
CA GLU A 48 -13.46 4.69 -11.35
C GLU A 48 -12.59 5.95 -11.46
N ARG A 49 -11.49 6.01 -10.70
CA ARG A 49 -10.52 7.11 -10.76
C ARG A 49 -9.46 6.94 -11.84
N GLY A 50 -9.48 5.83 -12.58
CA GLY A 50 -8.48 5.54 -13.61
C GLY A 50 -7.11 5.19 -13.04
N ILE A 51 -7.04 4.76 -11.78
CA ILE A 51 -5.80 4.34 -11.12
C ILE A 51 -5.58 2.86 -11.37
N LYS A 52 -4.44 2.51 -11.96
CA LYS A 52 -4.05 1.13 -12.21
C LYS A 52 -3.55 0.47 -10.93
N TYR A 53 -3.93 -0.78 -10.74
CA TYR A 53 -3.50 -1.58 -9.60
C TYR A 53 -3.39 -3.05 -9.99
N GLU A 54 -2.62 -3.78 -9.21
CA GLU A 54 -2.55 -5.22 -9.24
C GLU A 54 -3.00 -5.76 -7.88
N GLU A 55 -3.87 -6.74 -7.88
CA GLU A 55 -4.39 -7.38 -6.68
C GLU A 55 -3.73 -8.73 -6.46
N GLN A 56 -3.48 -9.07 -5.21
CA GLN A 56 -3.04 -10.39 -4.75
C GLN A 56 -1.86 -10.97 -5.55
N ILE A 57 -0.88 -10.14 -5.87
CA ILE A 57 0.38 -10.61 -6.45
C ILE A 57 1.06 -11.53 -5.45
N VAL A 58 1.56 -12.65 -5.97
CA VAL A 58 2.36 -13.59 -5.18
C VAL A 58 3.83 -13.23 -5.31
N LEU A 59 4.45 -12.90 -4.18
CA LEU A 59 5.87 -12.59 -4.10
C LEU A 59 6.60 -13.75 -3.42
N PRO A 60 7.63 -14.34 -4.03
CA PRO A 60 8.38 -15.41 -3.40
C PRO A 60 9.19 -14.89 -2.21
N VAL A 61 9.25 -15.71 -1.15
CA VAL A 61 10.14 -15.48 -0.01
C VAL A 61 11.37 -16.35 -0.18
N TYR A 62 12.55 -15.72 -0.25
CA TYR A 62 13.82 -16.41 -0.46
C TYR A 62 14.56 -16.62 0.85
N TYR A 63 15.17 -17.78 0.97
CA TYR A 63 16.16 -18.10 2.00
C TYR A 63 17.54 -18.23 1.36
N LYS A 64 18.53 -17.56 1.92
CA LYS A 64 19.91 -17.51 1.39
C LYS A 64 19.97 -17.13 -0.10
N ASP A 65 19.06 -16.27 -0.54
CA ASP A 65 18.95 -15.80 -1.92
C ASP A 65 18.84 -16.89 -3.01
N LYS A 66 18.58 -18.13 -2.61
CA LYS A 66 18.53 -19.30 -3.49
C LYS A 66 17.23 -20.06 -3.42
N TYR A 67 16.71 -20.24 -2.21
CA TYR A 67 15.62 -21.17 -1.96
C TYR A 67 14.33 -20.43 -1.73
N ILE A 68 13.29 -20.75 -2.48
CA ILE A 68 11.94 -20.26 -2.21
C ILE A 68 11.38 -21.07 -1.07
N VAL A 69 11.15 -20.45 0.08
CA VAL A 69 10.67 -21.09 1.30
C VAL A 69 9.24 -20.67 1.67
N GLY A 70 8.63 -19.78 0.90
CA GLY A 70 7.27 -19.32 1.12
C GLY A 70 6.85 -18.27 0.12
N GLU A 71 5.65 -17.76 0.32
CA GLU A 71 5.05 -16.74 -0.51
C GLU A 71 4.45 -15.64 0.36
N SER A 72 4.45 -14.41 -0.15
CA SER A 72 3.76 -13.28 0.46
C SER A 72 2.81 -12.64 -0.56
N LYS A 73 1.71 -12.10 -0.07
CA LYS A 73 0.65 -11.54 -0.92
C LYS A 73 0.21 -10.19 -0.37
N PRO A 74 0.78 -9.08 -0.86
CA PRO A 74 0.25 -7.76 -0.53
C PRO A 74 -1.17 -7.62 -1.09
N ASP A 75 -2.02 -6.84 -0.42
CA ASP A 75 -3.40 -6.66 -0.84
C ASP A 75 -3.50 -5.96 -2.20
N LEU A 76 -2.80 -4.84 -2.33
CA LEU A 76 -2.80 -4.04 -3.54
C LEU A 76 -1.40 -3.50 -3.85
N ILE A 77 -1.06 -3.47 -5.11
CA ILE A 77 0.08 -2.72 -5.62
C ILE A 77 -0.44 -1.70 -6.62
N ILE A 78 -0.26 -0.43 -6.31
CA ILE A 78 -0.69 0.65 -7.20
C ILE A 78 0.41 0.91 -8.21
N LEU A 79 0.01 1.01 -9.48
CA LEU A 79 0.92 1.25 -10.59
C LEU A 79 0.75 2.66 -11.14
N VAL A 80 1.81 3.46 -11.06
CA VAL A 80 1.85 4.80 -11.62
C VAL A 80 2.75 4.79 -12.85
N GLU A 81 2.15 4.94 -14.03
CA GLU A 81 2.87 5.05 -15.28
C GLU A 81 3.22 6.52 -15.55
N LEU A 82 4.50 6.80 -15.70
CA LEU A 82 5.01 8.15 -15.96
C LEU A 82 5.26 8.39 -17.46
N GLU A 83 5.17 9.63 -17.88
CA GLU A 83 5.43 9.99 -19.29
C GLU A 83 6.82 9.59 -19.78
N SER A 84 7.80 9.53 -18.88
CA SER A 84 9.15 9.07 -19.15
C SER A 84 9.26 7.57 -19.48
N GLY A 85 8.17 6.81 -19.29
CA GLY A 85 8.17 5.37 -19.42
C GLY A 85 8.47 4.62 -18.12
N LYS A 86 8.83 5.32 -17.05
CA LYS A 86 9.00 4.72 -15.71
C LYS A 86 7.67 4.27 -15.17
N ARG A 87 7.67 3.15 -14.44
CA ARG A 87 6.50 2.61 -13.75
C ARG A 87 6.80 2.51 -12.28
N VAL A 88 6.04 3.23 -11.46
CA VAL A 88 6.22 3.28 -10.02
C VAL A 88 5.22 2.35 -9.36
N HIS A 89 5.70 1.44 -8.53
CA HIS A 89 4.89 0.47 -7.79
C HIS A 89 4.80 0.87 -6.33
N ILE A 90 3.58 1.03 -5.82
CA ILE A 90 3.32 1.45 -4.44
C ILE A 90 2.56 0.34 -3.72
N VAL A 91 3.11 -0.16 -2.63
CA VAL A 91 2.47 -1.19 -1.81
C VAL A 91 1.42 -0.57 -0.90
N VAL A 92 0.21 -1.11 -0.93
CA VAL A 92 -0.90 -0.71 -0.07
C VAL A 92 -1.46 -1.94 0.62
N GLU A 93 -1.52 -1.91 1.94
CA GLU A 93 -2.07 -2.97 2.78
C GLU A 93 -3.32 -2.45 3.48
N LEU A 94 -4.37 -3.26 3.48
CA LEU A 94 -5.65 -2.92 4.09
C LEU A 94 -5.86 -3.72 5.37
N LYS A 95 -6.39 -3.09 6.40
CA LYS A 95 -6.70 -3.71 7.69
C LYS A 95 -8.07 -3.26 8.19
N THR A 96 -8.63 -4.06 9.10
CA THR A 96 -9.91 -3.79 9.78
C THR A 96 -9.77 -4.04 11.28
N ASP A 97 -8.70 -3.56 11.86
CA ASP A 97 -8.38 -3.75 13.27
C ASP A 97 -8.71 -2.53 14.14
N THR A 98 -8.60 -2.70 15.44
CA THR A 98 -8.75 -1.60 16.41
C THR A 98 -7.60 -0.60 16.36
N GLY A 99 -6.49 -0.96 15.75
CA GLY A 99 -5.31 -0.12 15.54
C GLY A 99 -4.30 -0.80 14.63
N ILE A 100 -3.35 -0.03 14.13
CA ILE A 100 -2.23 -0.55 13.35
C ILE A 100 -1.16 -1.06 14.31
N LYS A 101 -0.71 -2.29 14.10
CA LYS A 101 0.29 -2.96 14.92
C LYS A 101 1.67 -2.89 14.28
N GLU A 102 2.72 -3.03 15.09
CA GLU A 102 4.09 -3.08 14.61
C GLU A 102 4.31 -4.21 13.59
N ASP A 103 3.67 -5.36 13.80
CA ASP A 103 3.77 -6.49 12.86
C ASP A 103 3.21 -6.12 11.47
N ASN A 104 2.21 -5.26 11.39
CA ASN A 104 1.68 -4.77 10.11
C ASN A 104 2.71 -3.92 9.38
N ARG A 105 3.43 -3.07 10.10
CA ARG A 105 4.50 -2.24 9.54
C ARG A 105 5.64 -3.10 9.01
N ILE A 106 6.09 -4.07 9.79
CA ILE A 106 7.13 -5.02 9.40
C ILE A 106 6.71 -5.80 8.14
N GLN A 107 5.46 -6.23 8.09
CA GLN A 107 4.89 -6.93 6.93
C GLN A 107 5.00 -6.08 5.65
N VAL A 108 4.60 -4.81 5.71
CA VAL A 108 4.68 -3.92 4.55
C VAL A 108 6.12 -3.66 4.14
N GLN A 109 7.04 -3.50 5.09
CA GLN A 109 8.47 -3.39 4.78
C GLN A 109 8.99 -4.60 4.01
N LYS A 110 8.59 -5.80 4.43
CA LYS A 110 8.94 -7.05 3.75
C LYS A 110 8.36 -7.12 2.34
N TYR A 111 7.11 -6.68 2.15
CA TYR A 111 6.48 -6.62 0.83
C TYR A 111 7.23 -5.68 -0.13
N ILE A 112 7.62 -4.50 0.34
CA ILE A 112 8.37 -3.54 -0.46
C ILE A 112 9.71 -4.12 -0.90
N LYS A 113 10.44 -4.74 0.02
CA LYS A 113 11.72 -5.40 -0.27
C LYS A 113 11.57 -6.55 -1.24
N ALA A 114 10.57 -7.41 -1.03
CA ALA A 114 10.29 -8.55 -1.90
C ALA A 114 9.89 -8.10 -3.31
N LEU A 115 9.06 -7.07 -3.42
CA LEU A 115 8.67 -6.51 -4.69
C LEU A 115 9.87 -5.92 -5.43
N ASN A 116 10.70 -5.13 -4.74
CA ASN A 116 11.91 -4.54 -5.32
C ASN A 116 12.85 -5.62 -5.89
N ARG A 117 12.95 -6.74 -5.20
CA ARG A 117 13.74 -7.88 -5.63
C ARG A 117 13.15 -8.59 -6.86
N SER A 118 11.83 -8.61 -7.00
CA SER A 118 11.12 -9.34 -8.05
C SER A 118 11.05 -8.59 -9.38
N LEU A 119 11.16 -7.27 -9.37
CA LEU A 119 11.12 -6.46 -10.58
C LEU A 119 12.43 -6.56 -11.38
N ARG A 120 12.31 -6.75 -12.67
CA ARG A 120 13.46 -7.00 -13.56
C ARG A 120 13.70 -5.90 -14.58
N SER A 121 12.70 -5.10 -14.91
CA SER A 121 12.85 -4.01 -15.87
C SER A 121 13.50 -2.79 -15.21
N GLU A 122 14.41 -2.15 -15.96
CA GLU A 122 15.03 -0.89 -15.54
C GLU A 122 14.03 0.26 -15.37
N ASN A 123 12.87 0.15 -16.03
CA ASN A 123 11.81 1.15 -15.93
C ASN A 123 10.91 0.96 -14.71
N ASP A 124 10.99 -0.18 -14.04
CA ASP A 124 10.19 -0.45 -12.84
C ASP A 124 10.90 0.10 -11.60
N ILE A 125 10.17 0.90 -10.84
CA ILE A 125 10.64 1.50 -9.59
C ILE A 125 9.67 1.11 -8.49
N VAL A 126 10.18 0.52 -7.42
CA VAL A 126 9.39 0.35 -6.19
C VAL A 126 9.48 1.62 -5.37
N TYR A 127 8.33 2.22 -5.09
CA TYR A 127 8.28 3.40 -4.24
C TYR A 127 8.73 3.01 -2.82
N PRO A 128 9.66 3.77 -2.22
CA PRO A 128 10.23 3.39 -0.91
C PRO A 128 9.28 3.64 0.26
N VAL A 129 8.07 4.08 -0.01
CA VAL A 129 7.02 4.29 0.98
C VAL A 129 5.81 3.46 0.61
N GLY A 130 5.39 2.59 1.51
CA GLY A 130 4.12 1.88 1.41
C GLY A 130 3.10 2.46 2.39
N PHE A 131 1.87 1.99 2.29
CA PHE A 131 0.76 2.50 3.10
C PHE A 131 0.01 1.34 3.74
N ILE A 132 -0.34 1.53 4.99
CA ILE A 132 -1.33 0.73 5.69
C ILE A 132 -2.56 1.61 5.86
N ILE A 133 -3.70 1.15 5.37
CA ILE A 133 -4.98 1.82 5.54
C ILE A 133 -5.85 0.92 6.41
N ASN A 134 -6.21 1.40 7.58
CA ASN A 134 -7.02 0.68 8.53
C ASN A 134 -8.44 1.25 8.57
N PHE A 135 -9.40 0.47 8.11
CA PHE A 135 -10.83 0.76 8.27
C PHE A 135 -11.23 0.36 9.70
N ALA A 136 -10.89 1.22 10.65
CA ALA A 136 -10.84 0.88 12.05
C ALA A 136 -12.20 0.48 12.62
N LYS A 137 -12.20 -0.59 13.41
CA LYS A 137 -13.34 -0.93 14.27
C LYS A 137 -13.39 0.04 15.44
N ARG A 138 -14.58 0.29 15.96
CA ARG A 138 -14.73 1.08 17.18
C ARG A 138 -13.95 0.46 18.32
N SER A 139 -13.18 1.28 19.00
CA SER A 139 -12.36 0.89 20.12
C SER A 139 -12.19 2.07 21.06
N ASN A 140 -12.16 1.79 22.36
CA ASN A 140 -11.78 2.78 23.37
C ASN A 140 -10.25 2.97 23.45
N LYS A 141 -9.49 2.18 22.68
CA LYS A 141 -8.02 2.28 22.65
C LYS A 141 -7.58 3.43 21.76
N LYS A 142 -6.48 4.07 22.16
CA LYS A 142 -5.83 5.07 21.34
C LYS A 142 -5.27 4.43 20.07
N LEU A 143 -5.56 5.04 18.92
CA LEU A 143 -5.06 4.58 17.62
C LEU A 143 -3.68 5.21 17.34
N ASP A 144 -2.82 4.46 16.66
CA ASP A 144 -1.54 4.93 16.16
C ASP A 144 -1.68 5.42 14.70
N GLY A 145 -0.74 6.26 14.27
CA GLY A 145 -0.71 6.80 12.91
C GLY A 145 -1.59 8.03 12.72
N GLU A 146 -1.70 8.45 11.49
CA GLU A 146 -2.56 9.57 11.10
C GLU A 146 -4.02 9.12 11.05
N LYS A 147 -4.94 10.02 11.38
CA LYS A 147 -6.37 9.73 11.51
C LYS A 147 -7.21 10.70 10.71
N MET A 148 -8.31 10.20 10.20
CA MET A 148 -9.32 11.00 9.56
C MET A 148 -10.70 10.53 10.03
N GLN A 149 -11.53 11.47 10.46
CA GLN A 149 -12.90 11.18 10.84
C GLN A 149 -13.77 11.10 9.59
N VAL A 150 -14.52 10.01 9.44
CA VAL A 150 -15.52 9.84 8.39
C VAL A 150 -16.83 9.47 9.05
N ASN A 151 -17.80 10.41 9.07
CA ASN A 151 -19.03 10.30 9.88
C ASN A 151 -18.67 10.08 11.36
N ASP A 152 -19.22 9.06 12.00
CA ASP A 152 -18.89 8.67 13.39
C ASP A 152 -17.78 7.61 13.46
N SER A 153 -17.16 7.28 12.35
CA SER A 153 -16.12 6.26 12.24
C SER A 153 -14.76 6.89 11.99
N THR A 154 -13.71 6.16 12.35
CA THR A 154 -12.33 6.62 12.15
C THR A 154 -11.61 5.75 11.12
N ILE A 155 -11.10 6.38 10.07
CA ILE A 155 -10.12 5.77 9.19
C ILE A 155 -8.71 6.16 9.66
N GLN A 156 -7.80 5.23 9.59
CA GLN A 156 -6.42 5.40 10.01
C GLN A 156 -5.48 4.99 8.89
N TRP A 157 -4.40 5.75 8.69
CA TRP A 157 -3.36 5.33 7.76
C TRP A 157 -1.97 5.54 8.34
N LEU A 158 -1.04 4.74 7.89
CA LEU A 158 0.36 4.82 8.28
C LEU A 158 1.24 4.75 7.03
N LYS A 159 2.16 5.70 6.90
CA LYS A 159 3.23 5.64 5.91
C LYS A 159 4.34 4.73 6.43
N VAL A 160 4.76 3.79 5.61
CA VAL A 160 5.81 2.83 5.96
C VAL A 160 7.00 3.07 5.03
N TYR A 161 8.12 3.45 5.62
CA TYR A 161 9.35 3.80 4.90
C TYR A 161 10.31 2.62 4.85
N VAL A 162 10.95 2.47 3.72
CA VAL A 162 12.00 1.47 3.51
C VAL A 162 13.19 2.14 2.82
N ASN A 163 14.39 1.87 3.31
CA ASN A 163 15.61 2.24 2.60
C ASN A 163 15.97 1.13 1.62
N LEU A 164 15.79 1.40 0.33
CA LEU A 164 16.10 0.47 -0.75
C LEU A 164 17.51 0.65 -1.33
N ASN A 165 18.28 1.63 -0.81
CA ASN A 165 19.62 1.93 -1.31
C ASN A 165 20.74 1.16 -0.60
N THR A 166 20.43 0.46 0.48
CA THR A 166 21.40 -0.43 1.12
C THR A 166 21.47 -1.72 0.33
N SER A 167 22.58 -1.88 -0.42
CA SER A 167 22.99 -3.20 -0.86
C SER A 167 23.23 -4.02 0.39
N GLU A 168 22.33 -4.91 0.73
CA GLU A 168 22.60 -5.94 1.71
C GLU A 168 23.67 -6.85 1.10
N THR A 169 24.90 -6.63 1.55
CA THR A 169 26.00 -7.58 1.34
C THR A 169 25.73 -8.84 2.15
#